data_d3f26f8c102ba33704fe581a33854386
#
_entry.id   d3f26f8c102ba33704fe581a33854386
#
_cell.length_a   1.000
_cell.length_b   1.000
_cell.length_c   1.000
_cell.angle_alpha   90.00
_cell.angle_beta   90.00
_cell.angle_gamma   90.00
#
_symmetry.space_group_name_H-M   'P 1'
#
loop_
_entity.id
_entity.type
_entity.pdbx_description
1 polymer ?
#
loop_
_entity_poly.entity_id
_entity_poly.type
_entity_poly.pdbx_seq_one_letter_code
_entity_poly.pdbx_strand_id
1 'polypeptide(L)'
;MTANHSIDPGQFLSEHLEHAEPDLLRAMLKTFIDALMGAEADALCGAPYGARSDDRVNFRNGYRAREWDTRAGTMEVAIPKLRAGSYFPDWLLERRRRAERALTTVVATCYLLGVSTRRMEKLVETLGITQIGRAHV
;
A
#
# COMPACT_ATOMS: atom_id res chain seq x y z
N MET A 1 22.77 28.17 7.19
CA MET A 1 22.53 27.77 7.44
C MET A 1 22.20 26.63 7.78
N THR A 2 21.92 26.18 8.00
CA THR A 2 21.99 24.88 8.52
C THR A 2 20.96 24.45 9.50
N ALA A 3 20.01 25.28 9.79
CA ALA A 3 18.88 25.00 10.68
C ALA A 3 18.04 23.81 10.19
N ASN A 4 18.19 23.44 8.95
CA ASN A 4 17.40 22.38 8.35
C ASN A 4 17.74 20.99 8.85
N HIS A 5 18.83 20.86 9.59
CA HIS A 5 19.30 19.56 10.04
C HIS A 5 18.41 18.93 11.10
N SER A 6 17.61 19.73 11.79
CA SER A 6 16.73 19.24 12.83
C SER A 6 15.35 18.83 12.33
N ILE A 7 15.08 18.99 11.05
CA ILE A 7 13.77 18.67 10.48
C ILE A 7 13.75 17.21 10.05
N ASP A 8 12.82 16.45 10.62
CA ASP A 8 12.54 15.09 10.16
C ASP A 8 11.71 15.19 8.88
N PRO A 9 12.21 14.68 7.75
CA PRO A 9 11.45 14.73 6.49
C PRO A 9 10.08 14.08 6.58
N GLY A 10 9.97 12.94 7.24
CA GLY A 10 8.71 12.26 7.39
C GLY A 10 7.69 13.07 8.19
N GLN A 11 8.12 13.70 9.26
CA GLN A 11 7.27 14.56 10.06
C GLN A 11 6.83 15.79 9.27
N PHE A 12 7.75 16.42 8.56
CA PHE A 12 7.45 17.59 7.74
C PHE A 12 6.40 17.26 6.69
N LEU A 13 6.55 16.12 6.02
CA LEU A 13 5.60 15.67 5.01
C LEU A 13 4.24 15.37 5.61
N SER A 14 4.22 14.71 6.77
CA SER A 14 2.98 14.43 7.49
C SER A 14 2.23 15.69 7.86
N GLU A 15 2.95 16.68 8.38
CA GLU A 15 2.35 17.96 8.75
C GLU A 15 1.75 18.67 7.53
N HIS A 16 2.41 18.59 6.37
CA HIS A 16 1.88 19.14 5.13
C HIS A 16 0.59 18.47 4.72
N LEU A 17 0.51 17.15 4.89
CA LEU A 17 -0.69 16.40 4.54
C LEU A 17 -1.84 16.60 5.54
N GLU A 18 -1.57 17.05 6.75
CA GLU A 18 -2.63 17.40 7.70
C GLU A 18 -3.53 18.50 7.16
N HIS A 19 -2.99 19.33 6.26
CA HIS A 19 -3.76 20.39 5.61
C HIS A 19 -4.40 19.95 4.30
N ALA A 20 -4.12 18.72 3.86
CA ALA A 20 -4.75 18.18 2.68
C ALA A 20 -6.16 17.71 2.99
N GLU A 21 -7.00 17.67 1.97
CA GLU A 21 -8.35 17.16 2.13
C GLU A 21 -8.31 15.70 2.57
N PRO A 22 -9.05 15.34 3.65
CA PRO A 22 -9.06 13.96 4.15
C PRO A 22 -9.46 12.92 3.09
N ASP A 23 -10.38 13.26 2.21
CA ASP A 23 -10.81 12.36 1.14
C ASP A 23 -9.68 12.06 0.16
N LEU A 24 -8.89 13.06 -0.17
CA LEU A 24 -7.73 12.89 -1.05
C LEU A 24 -6.69 11.97 -0.38
N LEU A 25 -6.41 12.21 0.90
CA LEU A 25 -5.45 11.37 1.62
C LEU A 25 -5.91 9.91 1.67
N ARG A 26 -7.20 9.68 1.97
CA ARG A 26 -7.75 8.32 1.98
C ARG A 26 -7.67 7.66 0.61
N ALA A 27 -7.97 8.42 -0.46
CA ALA A 27 -7.90 7.88 -1.82
C ALA A 27 -6.48 7.47 -2.19
N MET A 28 -5.49 8.27 -1.83
CA MET A 28 -4.09 7.96 -2.08
C MET A 28 -3.62 6.74 -1.28
N LEU A 29 -4.00 6.66 0.00
CA LEU A 29 -3.69 5.51 0.84
C LEU A 29 -4.32 4.24 0.27
N LYS A 30 -5.56 4.32 -0.20
CA LYS A 30 -6.24 3.17 -0.81
C LYS A 30 -5.50 2.69 -2.05
N THR A 31 -5.05 3.60 -2.90
CA THR A 31 -4.29 3.26 -4.10
C THR A 31 -3.03 2.46 -3.75
N PHE A 32 -2.28 2.92 -2.75
CA PHE A 32 -1.07 2.22 -2.31
C PHE A 32 -1.38 0.86 -1.70
N ILE A 33 -2.36 0.80 -0.81
CA ILE A 33 -2.72 -0.45 -0.15
C ILE A 33 -3.20 -1.48 -1.17
N ASP A 34 -4.05 -1.08 -2.11
CA ASP A 34 -4.56 -1.97 -3.15
C ASP A 34 -3.42 -2.49 -4.04
N ALA A 35 -2.47 -1.64 -4.40
CA ALA A 35 -1.34 -2.03 -5.22
C ALA A 35 -0.41 -3.02 -4.49
N LEU A 36 -0.14 -2.78 -3.20
CA LEU A 36 0.69 -3.69 -2.40
C LEU A 36 0.00 -5.04 -2.22
N MET A 37 -1.28 -5.05 -1.87
CA MET A 37 -2.03 -6.30 -1.72
C MET A 37 -2.14 -7.02 -3.06
N GLY A 38 -2.33 -6.28 -4.15
CA GLY A 38 -2.38 -6.86 -5.49
C GLY A 38 -1.08 -7.55 -5.86
N ALA A 39 0.06 -6.93 -5.57
CA ALA A 39 1.36 -7.52 -5.84
C ALA A 39 1.58 -8.81 -5.03
N GLU A 40 1.18 -8.81 -3.76
CA GLU A 40 1.29 -9.99 -2.91
C GLU A 40 0.38 -11.12 -3.39
N ALA A 41 -0.86 -10.79 -3.74
CA ALA A 41 -1.81 -11.79 -4.25
C ALA A 41 -1.31 -12.39 -5.57
N ASP A 42 -0.76 -11.56 -6.47
CA ASP A 42 -0.20 -12.04 -7.73
C ASP A 42 0.98 -12.99 -7.48
N ALA A 43 1.84 -12.67 -6.53
CA ALA A 43 2.96 -13.53 -6.17
C ALA A 43 2.48 -14.88 -5.65
N LEU A 44 1.44 -14.89 -4.81
CA LEU A 44 0.88 -16.12 -4.28
C LEU A 44 0.16 -16.95 -5.35
N CYS A 45 -0.39 -16.31 -6.37
CA CYS A 45 -1.03 -17.01 -7.48
C CYS A 45 -0.04 -17.48 -8.55
N GLY A 46 1.18 -16.94 -8.55
CA GLY A 46 2.22 -17.27 -9.52
C GLY A 46 2.05 -16.56 -10.87
N ALA A 47 1.06 -15.67 -11.00
CA ALA A 47 0.83 -14.91 -12.22
C ALA A 47 -0.02 -13.68 -11.92
N PRO A 48 0.07 -12.61 -12.74
CA PRO A 48 -0.79 -11.45 -12.60
C PRO A 48 -2.26 -11.77 -12.80
N TYR A 49 -3.12 -10.99 -12.15
CA TYR A 49 -4.56 -11.15 -12.25
C TYR A 49 -5.02 -11.07 -13.71
N GLY A 50 -5.82 -12.05 -14.12
CA GLY A 50 -6.35 -12.11 -15.47
C GLY A 50 -5.40 -12.60 -16.55
N ALA A 51 -4.12 -12.79 -16.21
CA ALA A 51 -3.14 -13.29 -17.19
C ALA A 51 -3.15 -14.80 -17.25
N ARG A 52 -2.94 -15.32 -18.47
CA ARG A 52 -2.70 -16.74 -18.66
C ARG A 52 -1.21 -17.01 -18.51
N SER A 53 -0.87 -18.00 -17.69
CA SER A 53 0.53 -18.38 -17.47
C SER A 53 0.61 -19.81 -16.97
N ASP A 54 1.60 -20.53 -17.45
CA ASP A 54 1.88 -21.89 -16.99
C ASP A 54 2.43 -21.89 -15.57
N ASP A 55 2.88 -20.73 -15.08
CA ASP A 55 3.39 -20.57 -13.73
C ASP A 55 2.29 -20.38 -12.68
N ARG A 56 1.05 -20.21 -13.12
CA ARG A 56 -0.05 -19.98 -12.20
C ARG A 56 -0.34 -21.21 -11.36
N VAL A 57 -0.41 -20.99 -10.04
CA VAL A 57 -0.69 -22.04 -9.06
C VAL A 57 -1.96 -21.78 -8.26
N ASN A 58 -2.55 -20.59 -8.39
CA ASN A 58 -3.75 -20.21 -7.64
C ASN A 58 -4.51 -19.11 -8.37
N PHE A 59 -5.71 -18.79 -7.89
CA PHE A 59 -6.58 -17.79 -8.48
C PHE A 59 -7.15 -16.90 -7.37
N ARG A 60 -7.42 -15.65 -7.71
CA ARG A 60 -8.19 -14.78 -6.85
C ARG A 60 -9.65 -15.20 -6.86
N ASN A 61 -10.31 -15.01 -5.74
CA ASN A 61 -11.71 -15.40 -5.55
C ASN A 61 -12.47 -14.28 -4.83
N GLY A 62 -12.54 -13.10 -5.44
CA GLY A 62 -13.22 -11.94 -4.88
C GLY A 62 -12.43 -11.26 -3.78
N TYR A 63 -13.15 -10.50 -2.96
CA TYR A 63 -12.57 -9.67 -1.91
C TYR A 63 -13.38 -9.80 -0.65
N ARG A 64 -12.74 -9.53 0.49
CA ARG A 64 -13.42 -9.31 1.76
C ARG A 64 -13.16 -7.88 2.21
N ALA A 65 -14.19 -7.22 2.71
CA ALA A 65 -14.09 -5.86 3.20
C ALA A 65 -13.61 -5.83 4.65
N ARG A 66 -12.77 -4.84 4.96
CA ARG A 66 -12.27 -4.64 6.31
C ARG A 66 -12.12 -3.16 6.57
N GLU A 67 -12.54 -2.70 7.75
CA GLU A 67 -12.30 -1.32 8.16
C GLU A 67 -10.86 -1.14 8.61
N TRP A 68 -10.28 0.00 8.27
CA TRP A 68 -8.90 0.32 8.60
C TRP A 68 -8.80 1.79 9.00
N ASP A 69 -8.26 2.05 10.17
CA ASP A 69 -8.20 3.40 10.73
C ASP A 69 -6.96 4.13 10.24
N THR A 70 -7.16 5.38 9.80
CA THR A 70 -6.08 6.27 9.40
C THR A 70 -6.22 7.60 10.12
N ARG A 71 -5.20 8.42 10.08
CA ARG A 71 -5.28 9.78 10.62
C ARG A 71 -6.27 10.66 9.87
N ALA A 72 -6.69 10.24 8.69
CA ALA A 72 -7.71 10.93 7.89
C ALA A 72 -9.11 10.31 8.09
N GLY A 73 -9.26 9.44 9.08
CA GLY A 73 -10.52 8.75 9.36
C GLY A 73 -10.46 7.28 8.99
N THR A 74 -11.56 6.58 9.25
CA THR A 74 -11.68 5.16 8.94
C THR A 74 -11.97 4.97 7.46
N MET A 75 -11.30 4.03 6.83
CA MET A 75 -11.54 3.66 5.45
C MET A 75 -11.76 2.15 5.33
N GLU A 76 -12.38 1.74 4.24
CA GLU A 76 -12.58 0.33 3.95
C GLU A 76 -11.50 -0.16 2.99
N VAL A 77 -10.90 -1.30 3.33
CA VAL A 77 -9.93 -1.96 2.45
C VAL A 77 -10.53 -3.25 1.91
N ALA A 78 -10.28 -3.54 0.65
CA ALA A 78 -10.76 -4.74 -0.04
C ALA A 78 -9.61 -5.73 -0.15
N ILE A 79 -9.62 -6.75 0.71
CA ILE A 79 -8.54 -7.72 0.80
C ILE A 79 -8.82 -8.85 -0.18
N PRO A 80 -7.91 -9.13 -1.14
CA PRO A 80 -8.11 -10.21 -2.09
C PRO A 80 -8.26 -11.56 -1.39
N LYS A 81 -9.24 -12.34 -1.84
CA LYS A 81 -9.41 -13.73 -1.42
C LYS A 81 -8.81 -14.65 -2.46
N LEU A 82 -8.28 -15.79 -2.02
CA LEU A 82 -7.72 -16.79 -2.90
C LEU A 82 -8.65 -17.99 -2.98
N ARG A 83 -8.63 -18.69 -4.12
CA ARG A 83 -9.44 -19.90 -4.31
C ARG A 83 -8.99 -21.00 -3.36
N ALA A 84 -7.68 -21.19 -3.22
CA ALA A 84 -7.11 -22.16 -2.31
C ALA A 84 -6.30 -21.43 -1.25
N GLY A 85 -6.53 -21.76 0.03
CA GLY A 85 -5.87 -21.09 1.13
C GLY A 85 -6.45 -19.71 1.38
N SER A 86 -5.72 -18.92 2.13
CA SER A 86 -6.13 -17.56 2.46
C SER A 86 -4.95 -16.60 2.36
N TYR A 87 -5.26 -15.35 2.05
CA TYR A 87 -4.30 -14.27 2.06
C TYR A 87 -4.62 -13.36 3.23
N PHE A 88 -3.63 -13.13 4.08
CA PHE A 88 -3.76 -12.23 5.22
C PHE A 88 -2.60 -11.25 5.22
N PRO A 89 -2.86 -9.96 4.91
CA PRO A 89 -1.81 -8.95 4.93
C PRO A 89 -1.51 -8.52 6.38
N ASP A 90 -0.66 -9.27 7.06
CA ASP A 90 -0.31 -9.02 8.46
C ASP A 90 0.35 -7.65 8.64
N TRP A 91 1.14 -7.20 7.66
CA TRP A 91 1.75 -5.88 7.70
C TRP A 91 0.71 -4.76 7.82
N LEU A 92 -0.47 -4.97 7.26
CA LEU A 92 -1.57 -3.98 7.28
C LEU A 92 -2.45 -4.16 8.51
N LEU A 93 -2.82 -5.40 8.82
CA LEU A 93 -3.86 -5.68 9.82
C LEU A 93 -3.32 -5.84 11.24
N GLU A 94 -2.14 -6.44 11.40
CA GLU A 94 -1.54 -6.64 12.71
C GLU A 94 -0.68 -5.46 13.15
N ARG A 95 0.00 -4.81 12.20
CA ARG A 95 0.90 -3.69 12.49
C ARG A 95 0.32 -2.37 11.97
N ARG A 96 -0.94 -2.14 12.25
CA ARG A 96 -1.71 -1.04 11.66
C ARG A 96 -1.06 0.34 11.83
N ARG A 97 -0.58 0.66 13.03
CA ARG A 97 0.01 1.97 13.27
C ARG A 97 1.30 2.18 12.49
N ARG A 98 2.13 1.15 12.42
CA ARG A 98 3.37 1.21 11.67
C ARG A 98 3.11 1.33 10.17
N ALA A 99 2.16 0.54 9.66
CA ALA A 99 1.77 0.58 8.27
C ALA A 99 1.18 1.93 7.90
N GLU A 100 0.27 2.46 8.72
CA GLU A 100 -0.33 3.76 8.47
C GLU A 100 0.74 4.85 8.41
N ARG A 101 1.67 4.86 9.35
CA ARG A 101 2.75 5.85 9.40
C ARG A 101 3.64 5.76 8.16
N ALA A 102 4.05 4.55 7.79
CA ALA A 102 4.90 4.33 6.63
C ALA A 102 4.21 4.73 5.34
N LEU A 103 2.96 4.30 5.17
CA LEU A 103 2.18 4.60 3.97
C LEU A 103 1.89 6.10 3.86
N THR A 104 1.58 6.75 4.98
CA THR A 104 1.36 8.20 4.98
C THR A 104 2.61 8.95 4.54
N THR A 105 3.77 8.53 4.98
CA THR A 105 5.05 9.13 4.56
C THR A 105 5.25 8.98 3.06
N VAL A 106 5.02 7.79 2.50
CA VAL A 106 5.16 7.56 1.07
C VAL A 106 4.16 8.39 0.27
N VAL A 107 2.91 8.40 0.69
CA VAL A 107 1.84 9.18 0.06
C VAL A 107 2.19 10.67 0.09
N ALA A 108 2.67 11.17 1.23
CA ALA A 108 3.07 12.56 1.38
C ALA A 108 4.18 12.92 0.38
N THR A 109 5.18 12.06 0.28
CA THR A 109 6.29 12.26 -0.65
C THR A 109 5.79 12.35 -2.08
N CYS A 110 4.94 11.42 -2.49
CA CYS A 110 4.37 11.42 -3.84
C CYS A 110 3.52 12.66 -4.10
N TYR A 111 2.72 13.06 -3.13
CA TYR A 111 1.89 14.25 -3.25
C TYR A 111 2.74 15.51 -3.49
N LEU A 112 3.78 15.70 -2.68
CA LEU A 112 4.64 16.88 -2.78
C LEU A 112 5.48 16.88 -4.06
N LEU A 113 5.83 15.72 -4.58
CA LEU A 113 6.60 15.61 -5.83
C LEU A 113 5.70 15.66 -7.06
N GLY A 114 4.38 15.69 -6.90
CA GLY A 114 3.45 15.73 -8.01
C GLY A 114 3.44 14.44 -8.83
N VAL A 115 3.73 13.31 -8.20
CA VAL A 115 3.76 12.01 -8.88
C VAL A 115 2.33 11.60 -9.25
N SER A 116 2.13 11.15 -10.49
CA SER A 116 0.82 10.70 -10.94
C SER A 116 0.42 9.38 -10.27
N THR A 117 -0.87 9.12 -10.19
CA THR A 117 -1.41 7.88 -9.62
C THR A 117 -0.82 6.66 -10.31
N ARG A 118 -0.72 6.70 -11.64
CA ARG A 118 -0.15 5.59 -12.42
C ARG A 118 1.30 5.32 -12.05
N ARG A 119 2.07 6.37 -11.85
CA ARG A 119 3.48 6.26 -11.45
C ARG A 119 3.62 5.74 -10.04
N MET A 120 2.71 6.16 -9.16
CA MET A 120 2.64 5.65 -7.80
C MET A 120 2.40 4.15 -7.78
N GLU A 121 1.47 3.66 -8.57
CA GLU A 121 1.17 2.24 -8.66
C GLU A 121 2.39 1.43 -9.08
N LYS A 122 3.14 1.92 -10.07
CA LYS A 122 4.36 1.27 -10.53
C LYS A 122 5.43 1.20 -9.45
N LEU A 123 5.61 2.30 -8.71
CA LEU A 123 6.58 2.33 -7.62
C LEU A 123 6.20 1.35 -6.53
N VAL A 124 4.94 1.30 -6.16
CA VAL A 124 4.44 0.41 -5.13
C VAL A 124 4.57 -1.05 -5.55
N GLU A 125 4.26 -1.37 -6.79
CA GLU A 125 4.44 -2.72 -7.33
C GLU A 125 5.89 -3.17 -7.20
N THR A 126 6.82 -2.32 -7.58
CA THR A 126 8.25 -2.62 -7.48
C THR A 126 8.67 -2.84 -6.04
N LEU A 127 8.24 -1.97 -5.14
CA LEU A 127 8.54 -2.09 -3.72
C LEU A 127 7.89 -3.32 -3.10
N GLY A 128 6.64 -3.59 -3.48
CA GLY A 128 5.90 -4.75 -3.00
C GLY A 128 6.57 -6.05 -3.39
N ILE A 129 6.99 -6.18 -4.65
CA ILE A 129 7.70 -7.35 -5.13
C ILE A 129 9.01 -7.54 -4.36
N THR A 130 9.76 -6.47 -4.13
CA THR A 130 11.00 -6.52 -3.38
C THR A 130 10.76 -6.97 -1.94
N GLN A 131 9.73 -6.45 -1.29
CA GLN A 131 9.38 -6.81 0.07
C GLN A 131 8.97 -8.28 0.17
N ILE A 132 8.17 -8.76 -0.77
CA ILE A 132 7.73 -10.15 -0.82
C ILE A 132 8.94 -11.07 -0.98
N GLY A 133 9.86 -10.73 -1.87
CA GLY A 133 11.09 -11.49 -2.05
C GLY A 133 11.91 -11.59 -0.77
N ARG A 134 12.00 -10.51 -0.01
CA ARG A 134 12.71 -10.50 1.27
C ARG A 134 12.00 -11.34 2.32
N ALA A 135 10.69 -11.34 2.32
CA ALA A 135 9.91 -12.07 3.31
C ALA A 135 10.03 -13.58 3.17
N HIS A 136 10.42 -14.06 2.00
CA HIS A 136 10.56 -15.49 1.73
C HIS A 136 11.98 -16.02 1.91
N VAL A 137 12.89 -15.17 2.27
CA VAL A 137 14.30 -15.57 2.48
C VAL A 137 14.56 -16.09 3.89
#